data_36d88cea585b071eadf7b6fbb0a00125
#
_entry.id   36d88cea585b071eadf7b6fbb0a00125
#
_cell.length_a   1.000
_cell.length_b   1.000
_cell.length_c   1.000
_cell.angle_alpha   90.00
_cell.angle_beta   90.00
_cell.angle_gamma   90.00
#
_symmetry.space_group_name_H-M   'P 1'
#
loop_
_entity.id
_entity.type
_entity.pdbx_description
1 polymer ?
#
loop_
_entity_poly.entity_id
_entity_poly.type
_entity_poly.pdbx_seq_one_letter_code
_entity_poly.pdbx_strand_id
1 'polypeptide(L)'
;GRAGRFYSGIGYLNRIHTHAWDFRDEPLAYRAFLGKQYRDDGVRLNWTAPTDLYLSIGAETLAGNEFPAGDSESVKGDVQTVFLDLGGDVGTSHAWQAGLSALTADVHDRRSGHGHGHDDDGGSSFSGDSDLYIADFVWKWAPEGNPRQRNFTFQTEMFYRDEDGPVKFSEDGEQARLDYDGEQMGLYVQGIYQFRPQWRIRARYDWLDADNNVRITDLGGFLDPDEVLEESGFDDDGHNPQRYSLMLDWSPSEFSRLRAQYNRDESRPDDTDH
;
A
#
# COMPACT_ATOMS: atom_id res chain seq x y z
N GLY A 1 -11.94 22.21 1.49
CA GLY A 1 -10.50 22.05 1.42
C GLY A 1 -9.87 21.76 2.78
N ARG A 2 -8.68 21.21 2.79
CA ARG A 2 -7.90 20.85 3.98
C ARG A 2 -6.43 21.23 3.73
N ALA A 3 -5.71 21.69 4.75
CA ALA A 3 -4.29 21.99 4.68
C ALA A 3 -3.59 21.53 5.97
N GLY A 4 -2.30 21.16 5.88
CA GLY A 4 -1.48 20.60 6.95
C GLY A 4 -1.22 19.12 6.75
N ARG A 5 -0.87 18.38 7.82
CA ARG A 5 -0.57 16.94 7.76
C ARG A 5 -1.84 16.09 7.83
N PHE A 6 -2.04 15.22 6.82
CA PHE A 6 -3.21 14.36 6.73
C PHE A 6 -2.93 13.09 5.94
N TYR A 7 -3.79 12.07 6.13
CA TYR A 7 -3.79 10.90 5.26
C TYR A 7 -4.32 11.28 3.89
N SER A 8 -3.61 10.89 2.83
CA SER A 8 -4.05 11.11 1.45
C SER A 8 -5.40 10.46 1.17
N GLY A 9 -6.15 11.03 0.24
CA GLY A 9 -7.45 10.53 -0.19
C GLY A 9 -7.39 9.34 -1.15
N ILE A 10 -6.21 8.85 -1.51
CA ILE A 10 -6.02 7.70 -2.39
C ILE A 10 -6.37 6.39 -1.70
N GLY A 11 -6.97 5.46 -2.43
CA GLY A 11 -7.36 4.15 -1.93
C GLY A 11 -8.43 4.20 -0.82
N TYR A 12 -9.06 3.09 -0.54
CA TYR A 12 -10.11 3.00 0.47
C TYR A 12 -9.57 2.91 1.90
N LEU A 13 -8.62 1.98 2.17
CA LEU A 13 -8.08 1.81 3.52
C LEU A 13 -7.16 2.94 3.96
N ASN A 14 -6.53 3.68 3.04
CA ASN A 14 -5.65 4.79 3.40
C ASN A 14 -6.37 5.88 4.18
N ARG A 15 -7.66 6.06 3.94
CA ARG A 15 -8.54 7.03 4.61
C ARG A 15 -9.05 6.58 5.99
N ILE A 16 -8.88 5.28 6.29
CA ILE A 16 -9.41 4.66 7.50
C ILE A 16 -8.27 4.47 8.51
N HIS A 17 -8.42 5.02 9.71
CA HIS A 17 -7.42 4.84 10.75
C HIS A 17 -7.18 3.34 11.06
N THR A 18 -5.94 2.96 11.27
CA THR A 18 -5.52 1.55 11.46
C THR A 18 -6.26 0.81 12.56
N HIS A 19 -6.67 1.51 13.64
CA HIS A 19 -7.45 0.88 14.72
C HIS A 19 -8.87 0.45 14.29
N ALA A 20 -9.37 1.01 13.19
CA ALA A 20 -10.67 0.65 12.61
C ALA A 20 -10.56 -0.40 11.49
N TRP A 21 -9.35 -0.83 11.14
CA TRP A 21 -9.15 -1.89 10.16
C TRP A 21 -9.70 -3.23 10.64
N ASP A 22 -10.13 -4.02 9.70
CA ASP A 22 -10.71 -5.33 9.97
C ASP A 22 -9.68 -6.36 10.42
N PHE A 23 -8.47 -6.33 9.87
CA PHE A 23 -7.32 -7.15 10.25
C PHE A 23 -6.36 -6.38 11.15
N ARG A 24 -5.48 -7.08 11.88
CA ARG A 24 -4.51 -6.48 12.79
C ARG A 24 -3.27 -5.93 12.07
N ASP A 25 -3.00 -6.49 10.91
CA ASP A 25 -1.89 -6.18 10.03
C ASP A 25 -2.41 -5.52 8.73
N GLU A 26 -1.56 -4.72 8.13
CA GLU A 26 -1.82 -4.13 6.82
C GLU A 26 -1.84 -5.20 5.71
N PRO A 27 -2.60 -4.99 4.61
CA PRO A 27 -2.42 -5.74 3.37
C PRO A 27 -0.99 -5.63 2.83
N LEU A 28 -0.48 -6.68 2.16
CA LEU A 28 0.87 -6.64 1.55
C LEU A 28 1.01 -5.47 0.58
N ALA A 29 -0.03 -5.19 -0.23
CA ALA A 29 -0.03 -4.05 -1.14
C ALA A 29 0.15 -2.71 -0.40
N TYR A 30 -0.50 -2.52 0.75
CA TYR A 30 -0.31 -1.30 1.55
C TYR A 30 1.11 -1.17 2.10
N ARG A 31 1.72 -2.29 2.50
CA ARG A 31 3.11 -2.30 2.95
C ARG A 31 4.07 -1.94 1.81
N ALA A 32 3.89 -2.55 0.64
CA ALA A 32 4.78 -2.39 -0.51
C ALA A 32 4.68 -1.00 -1.17
N PHE A 33 3.45 -0.47 -1.31
CA PHE A 33 3.22 0.74 -2.09
C PHE A 33 3.04 2.02 -1.27
N LEU A 34 2.68 1.93 0.01
CA LEU A 34 2.39 3.08 0.87
C LEU A 34 3.09 3.03 2.24
N GLY A 35 3.99 2.07 2.47
CA GLY A 35 4.70 1.88 3.73
C GLY A 35 3.80 1.62 4.94
N LYS A 36 2.53 1.35 4.75
CA LYS A 36 1.39 1.11 5.63
C LYS A 36 0.22 2.05 5.35
N GLN A 37 0.39 3.37 5.45
CA GLN A 37 -0.59 4.40 5.08
C GLN A 37 0.14 5.66 4.67
N TYR A 38 -0.19 6.20 3.51
CA TYR A 38 0.39 7.43 3.03
C TYR A 38 -0.24 8.64 3.71
N ARG A 39 0.58 9.41 4.39
CA ARG A 39 0.24 10.63 5.12
C ARG A 39 1.36 11.64 4.96
N ASP A 40 1.02 12.86 4.56
CA ASP A 40 2.03 13.90 4.35
C ASP A 40 1.45 15.30 4.62
N ASP A 41 2.32 16.31 4.58
CA ASP A 41 1.95 17.71 4.66
C ASP A 41 1.56 18.23 3.28
N GLY A 42 0.45 18.95 3.20
CA GLY A 42 -0.01 19.46 1.92
C GLY A 42 -1.36 20.16 1.94
N VAL A 43 -1.94 20.27 0.76
CA VAL A 43 -3.26 20.88 0.53
C VAL A 43 -4.12 19.92 -0.26
N ARG A 44 -5.37 19.73 0.20
CA ARG A 44 -6.42 18.94 -0.46
C ARG A 44 -7.62 19.80 -0.81
N LEU A 45 -8.13 19.59 -2.00
CA LEU A 45 -9.44 20.08 -2.42
C LEU A 45 -10.34 18.91 -2.77
N ASN A 46 -11.56 18.91 -2.24
CA ASN A 46 -12.58 17.91 -2.54
C ASN A 46 -13.87 18.59 -2.96
N TRP A 47 -14.54 18.00 -3.92
CA TRP A 47 -15.89 18.36 -4.32
C TRP A 47 -16.77 17.12 -4.36
N THR A 48 -17.95 17.21 -3.73
CA THR A 48 -18.97 16.17 -3.74
C THR A 48 -20.16 16.66 -4.55
N ALA A 49 -20.55 15.90 -5.56
CA ALA A 49 -21.66 16.27 -6.43
C ALA A 49 -22.99 16.19 -5.67
N PRO A 50 -23.90 17.14 -5.89
CA PRO A 50 -25.26 17.10 -5.33
C PRO A 50 -26.16 16.20 -6.18
N THR A 51 -25.85 14.90 -6.26
CA THR A 51 -26.55 13.88 -7.05
C THR A 51 -27.06 12.76 -6.15
N ASP A 52 -28.07 12.00 -6.62
CA ASP A 52 -28.59 10.85 -5.89
C ASP A 52 -27.53 9.74 -5.71
N LEU A 53 -26.68 9.58 -6.73
CA LEU A 53 -25.49 8.73 -6.65
C LEU A 53 -24.37 9.51 -5.95
N TYR A 54 -23.73 8.92 -4.96
CA TYR A 54 -22.53 9.50 -4.36
C TYR A 54 -21.43 9.62 -5.42
N LEU A 55 -20.95 10.83 -5.62
CA LEU A 55 -19.83 11.15 -6.50
C LEU A 55 -18.95 12.17 -5.78
N SER A 56 -17.70 11.84 -5.55
CA SER A 56 -16.71 12.73 -4.97
C SER A 56 -15.43 12.73 -5.80
N ILE A 57 -14.87 13.90 -6.04
CA ILE A 57 -13.60 14.09 -6.73
C ILE A 57 -12.70 14.90 -5.83
N GLY A 58 -11.44 14.50 -5.72
CA GLY A 58 -10.45 15.24 -4.95
C GLY A 58 -9.10 15.29 -5.67
N ALA A 59 -8.33 16.31 -5.29
CA ALA A 59 -6.95 16.49 -5.71
C ALA A 59 -6.12 17.02 -4.55
N GLU A 60 -4.85 16.62 -4.50
CA GLU A 60 -3.90 17.00 -3.47
C GLU A 60 -2.57 17.40 -4.10
N THR A 61 -1.86 18.31 -3.42
CA THR A 61 -0.42 18.51 -3.59
C THR A 61 0.22 18.33 -2.22
N LEU A 62 1.25 17.49 -2.15
CA LEU A 62 1.88 17.01 -0.94
C LEU A 62 3.39 17.22 -1.00
N ALA A 63 4.02 17.33 0.15
CA ALA A 63 5.43 17.73 0.26
C ALA A 63 6.43 16.65 -0.13
N GLY A 64 6.02 15.37 -0.27
CA GLY A 64 6.89 14.27 -0.63
C GLY A 64 7.90 13.86 0.45
N ASN A 65 7.59 14.12 1.72
CA ASN A 65 8.49 13.79 2.84
C ASN A 65 8.42 12.33 3.27
N GLU A 66 7.37 11.63 2.90
CA GLU A 66 7.07 10.27 3.35
C GLU A 66 7.05 9.30 2.17
N PHE A 67 7.32 8.01 2.44
CA PHE A 67 7.17 6.97 1.43
C PHE A 67 5.75 6.97 0.83
N PRO A 68 5.55 6.90 -0.50
CA PRO A 68 6.49 6.41 -1.52
C PRO A 68 7.43 7.47 -2.12
N ALA A 69 7.27 8.75 -1.88
CA ALA A 69 8.05 9.79 -2.54
C ALA A 69 9.39 10.09 -1.88
N GLY A 70 9.47 9.98 -0.56
CA GLY A 70 10.67 10.28 0.20
C GLY A 70 10.81 9.37 1.42
N ASP A 71 11.84 9.62 2.21
CA ASP A 71 12.11 8.93 3.49
C ASP A 71 12.47 9.89 4.63
N SER A 72 12.60 11.19 4.35
CA SER A 72 12.99 12.18 5.35
C SER A 72 12.54 13.62 5.02
N GLU A 73 12.41 14.45 6.06
CA GLU A 73 12.07 15.88 5.92
C GLU A 73 13.14 16.72 5.20
N SER A 74 14.35 16.18 5.03
CA SER A 74 15.46 16.87 4.38
C SER A 74 15.51 16.68 2.86
N VAL A 75 14.81 15.67 2.36
CA VAL A 75 14.73 15.36 0.92
C VAL A 75 13.26 15.46 0.54
N LYS A 76 12.91 16.50 -0.21
CA LYS A 76 11.52 16.78 -0.59
C LYS A 76 11.32 16.38 -2.05
N GLY A 77 10.40 15.46 -2.27
CA GLY A 77 9.79 15.24 -3.57
C GLY A 77 8.58 16.13 -3.76
N ASP A 78 8.09 16.23 -4.96
CA ASP A 78 6.78 16.81 -5.25
C ASP A 78 5.79 15.67 -5.48
N VAL A 79 4.69 15.65 -4.73
CA VAL A 79 3.64 14.64 -4.90
C VAL A 79 2.32 15.29 -5.26
N GLN A 80 1.71 14.76 -6.29
CA GLN A 80 0.36 15.14 -6.70
C GLN A 80 -0.53 13.90 -6.68
N THR A 81 -1.75 14.05 -6.18
CA THR A 81 -2.74 12.97 -6.20
C THR A 81 -4.06 13.47 -6.74
N VAL A 82 -4.77 12.57 -7.43
CA VAL A 82 -6.17 12.75 -7.80
C VAL A 82 -6.94 11.50 -7.45
N PHE A 83 -8.19 11.65 -7.05
CA PHE A 83 -9.06 10.52 -6.75
C PHE A 83 -10.52 10.80 -7.03
N LEU A 84 -11.23 9.75 -7.41
CA LEU A 84 -12.64 9.72 -7.74
C LEU A 84 -13.31 8.61 -6.93
N ASP A 85 -14.41 8.92 -6.27
CA ASP A 85 -15.24 7.96 -5.57
C ASP A 85 -16.67 7.98 -6.12
N LEU A 86 -17.19 6.80 -6.38
CA LEU A 86 -18.59 6.56 -6.75
C LEU A 86 -19.22 5.62 -5.73
N GLY A 87 -20.49 5.81 -5.39
CA GLY A 87 -21.16 4.92 -4.47
C GLY A 87 -22.67 5.08 -4.49
N GLY A 88 -23.36 4.07 -3.99
CA GLY A 88 -24.81 4.08 -3.95
C GLY A 88 -25.39 2.85 -3.27
N ASP A 89 -26.72 2.85 -3.17
CA ASP A 89 -27.49 1.76 -2.61
C ASP A 89 -28.22 0.98 -3.69
N VAL A 90 -28.37 -0.34 -3.49
CA VAL A 90 -29.20 -1.21 -4.33
C VAL A 90 -30.27 -1.82 -3.43
N GLY A 91 -31.47 -1.28 -3.54
CA GLY A 91 -32.56 -1.60 -2.61
C GLY A 91 -32.22 -1.15 -1.18
N THR A 92 -32.79 -1.84 -0.19
CA THR A 92 -32.61 -1.52 1.23
C THR A 92 -31.46 -2.31 1.88
N SER A 93 -30.93 -3.32 1.18
CA SER A 93 -30.03 -4.31 1.80
C SER A 93 -28.58 -4.21 1.31
N HIS A 94 -28.30 -3.45 0.27
CA HIS A 94 -26.98 -3.38 -0.33
C HIS A 94 -26.50 -1.94 -0.49
N ALA A 95 -25.24 -1.71 -0.16
CA ALA A 95 -24.52 -0.46 -0.45
C ALA A 95 -23.18 -0.81 -1.11
N TRP A 96 -22.73 0.02 -2.01
CA TRP A 96 -21.45 -0.16 -2.69
C TRP A 96 -20.70 1.16 -2.85
N GLN A 97 -19.41 1.07 -2.96
CA GLN A 97 -18.50 2.17 -3.31
C GLN A 97 -17.41 1.61 -4.24
N ALA A 98 -17.03 2.40 -5.24
CA ALA A 98 -15.88 2.16 -6.08
C ALA A 98 -15.04 3.42 -6.14
N GLY A 99 -13.72 3.28 -6.15
CA GLY A 99 -12.77 4.36 -6.21
C GLY A 99 -11.69 4.14 -7.26
N LEU A 100 -11.19 5.23 -7.82
CA LEU A 100 -9.99 5.27 -8.65
C LEU A 100 -9.10 6.40 -8.14
N SER A 101 -7.82 6.12 -7.99
CA SER A 101 -6.83 7.08 -7.53
C SER A 101 -5.56 7.00 -8.36
N ALA A 102 -4.90 8.14 -8.53
CA ALA A 102 -3.58 8.22 -9.09
C ALA A 102 -2.70 9.11 -8.22
N LEU A 103 -1.45 8.72 -8.04
CA LEU A 103 -0.41 9.49 -7.39
C LEU A 103 0.78 9.55 -8.36
N THR A 104 1.33 10.74 -8.58
CA THR A 104 2.61 10.93 -9.26
C THR A 104 3.58 11.59 -8.29
N ALA A 105 4.81 11.13 -8.27
CA ALA A 105 5.85 11.61 -7.38
C ALA A 105 7.19 11.75 -8.12
N ASP A 106 7.86 12.87 -7.91
CA ASP A 106 9.28 13.04 -8.21
C ASP A 106 10.07 12.63 -6.97
N VAL A 107 10.72 11.45 -7.05
CA VAL A 107 11.36 10.80 -5.92
C VAL A 107 12.83 11.20 -5.85
N HIS A 108 13.29 11.62 -4.68
CA HIS A 108 14.68 12.00 -4.45
C HIS A 108 15.30 11.18 -3.32
N ASP A 109 16.37 10.44 -3.64
CA ASP A 109 17.19 9.65 -2.71
C ASP A 109 16.36 8.82 -1.70
N ARG A 110 15.26 8.21 -2.19
CA ARG A 110 14.45 7.27 -1.40
C ARG A 110 15.27 6.02 -1.13
N ARG A 111 15.54 5.76 0.13
CA ARG A 111 16.33 4.60 0.54
C ARG A 111 15.49 3.33 0.51
N SER A 112 16.03 2.27 -0.07
CA SER A 112 15.53 0.92 0.06
C SER A 112 16.59 0.10 0.80
N GLY A 113 16.19 -0.57 1.89
CA GLY A 113 17.08 -1.43 2.65
C GLY A 113 16.58 -1.65 4.07
N HIS A 114 16.71 -2.85 4.57
CA HIS A 114 16.50 -3.19 5.97
C HIS A 114 17.73 -2.73 6.77
N GLY A 115 17.82 -1.44 7.05
CA GLY A 115 18.81 -0.91 7.98
C GLY A 115 18.58 -1.49 9.38
N HIS A 116 19.16 -2.64 9.68
CA HIS A 116 19.43 -3.04 11.05
C HIS A 116 20.45 -2.05 11.59
N GLY A 117 20.02 -1.17 12.48
CA GLY A 117 20.76 -0.08 13.11
C GLY A 117 22.17 -0.39 13.56
N HIS A 118 23.09 -0.33 12.64
CA HIS A 118 24.50 -0.05 12.83
C HIS A 118 24.91 0.97 11.77
N ASP A 119 25.77 1.90 12.14
CA ASP A 119 26.29 3.02 11.36
C ASP A 119 27.14 2.57 10.15
N ASP A 120 26.73 1.55 9.40
CA ASP A 120 27.40 1.11 8.19
C ASP A 120 26.73 1.76 6.97
N ASP A 121 27.53 2.47 6.19
CA ASP A 121 27.18 3.32 5.04
C ASP A 121 26.67 2.51 3.80
N GLY A 122 26.06 1.35 3.99
CA GLY A 122 25.55 0.47 2.93
C GLY A 122 24.06 0.63 2.63
N GLY A 123 23.68 0.48 1.36
CA GLY A 123 22.29 0.46 0.93
C GLY A 123 22.02 1.14 -0.40
N SER A 124 20.80 1.00 -0.88
CA SER A 124 20.36 1.56 -2.15
C SER A 124 19.56 2.84 -1.95
N SER A 125 19.73 3.81 -2.86
CA SER A 125 18.87 4.97 -2.95
C SER A 125 18.36 5.18 -4.37
N PHE A 126 17.06 5.30 -4.52
CA PHE A 126 16.35 5.54 -5.76
C PHE A 126 16.02 7.02 -5.92
N SER A 127 16.21 7.54 -7.13
CA SER A 127 15.73 8.87 -7.53
C SER A 127 15.13 8.75 -8.93
N GLY A 128 13.95 9.32 -9.15
CA GLY A 128 13.28 9.19 -10.44
C GLY A 128 11.79 9.45 -10.33
N ASP A 129 11.06 9.10 -11.36
CA ASP A 129 9.62 9.24 -11.41
C ASP A 129 8.92 8.01 -10.83
N SER A 130 7.82 8.20 -10.12
CA SER A 130 6.98 7.12 -9.57
C SER A 130 5.52 7.45 -9.75
N ASP A 131 4.83 6.63 -10.53
CA ASP A 131 3.40 6.71 -10.78
C ASP A 131 2.67 5.53 -10.15
N LEU A 132 1.73 5.80 -9.25
CA LEU A 132 0.93 4.80 -8.56
C LEU A 132 -0.56 4.98 -8.88
N TYR A 133 -1.18 3.91 -9.36
CA TYR A 133 -2.61 3.85 -9.64
C TYR A 133 -3.28 2.85 -8.70
N ILE A 134 -4.44 3.23 -8.14
CA ILE A 134 -5.20 2.39 -7.22
C ILE A 134 -6.66 2.33 -7.68
N ALA A 135 -7.20 1.12 -7.78
CA ALA A 135 -8.62 0.88 -7.96
C ALA A 135 -9.16 0.18 -6.71
N ASP A 136 -10.26 0.68 -6.16
CA ASP A 136 -10.89 0.09 -4.98
C ASP A 136 -12.38 -0.20 -5.18
N PHE A 137 -12.85 -1.23 -4.48
CA PHE A 137 -14.27 -1.58 -4.46
C PHE A 137 -14.68 -2.15 -3.10
N VAL A 138 -15.78 -1.62 -2.58
CA VAL A 138 -16.39 -2.09 -1.34
C VAL A 138 -17.87 -2.36 -1.57
N TRP A 139 -18.32 -3.53 -1.17
CA TRP A 139 -19.73 -3.87 -1.17
C TRP A 139 -20.16 -4.34 0.22
N LYS A 140 -21.28 -3.80 0.70
CA LYS A 140 -21.86 -4.11 2.00
C LYS A 140 -23.26 -4.64 1.82
N TRP A 141 -23.55 -5.72 2.54
CA TRP A 141 -24.86 -6.31 2.60
C TRP A 141 -25.35 -6.42 4.05
N ALA A 142 -26.59 -6.04 4.27
CA ALA A 142 -27.29 -6.25 5.53
C ALA A 142 -28.78 -6.53 5.25
N PRO A 143 -29.36 -7.61 5.79
CA PRO A 143 -30.77 -7.93 5.55
C PRO A 143 -31.65 -6.77 5.97
N GLU A 144 -32.54 -6.30 5.06
CA GLU A 144 -33.48 -5.20 5.32
C GLU A 144 -32.80 -3.92 5.84
N GLY A 145 -31.52 -3.69 5.49
CA GLY A 145 -30.72 -2.57 5.98
C GLY A 145 -30.31 -2.66 7.45
N ASN A 146 -30.50 -3.81 8.11
CA ASN A 146 -30.16 -3.99 9.52
C ASN A 146 -28.88 -4.82 9.72
N PRO A 147 -27.70 -4.20 9.97
CA PRO A 147 -26.44 -4.90 10.13
C PRO A 147 -26.26 -5.56 11.51
N ARG A 148 -27.20 -5.39 12.46
CA ARG A 148 -27.02 -5.83 13.84
C ARG A 148 -27.02 -7.36 14.00
N GLN A 149 -27.81 -8.06 13.18
CA GLN A 149 -27.97 -9.52 13.27
C GLN A 149 -26.93 -10.22 12.39
N ARG A 150 -26.93 -9.90 11.12
CA ARG A 150 -26.04 -10.44 10.10
C ARG A 150 -25.66 -9.32 9.14
N ASN A 151 -24.42 -9.35 8.70
CA ASN A 151 -23.94 -8.47 7.63
C ASN A 151 -22.74 -9.10 6.95
N PHE A 152 -22.48 -8.68 5.73
CA PHE A 152 -21.30 -9.05 4.98
C PHE A 152 -20.69 -7.79 4.36
N THR A 153 -19.37 -7.70 4.41
CA THR A 153 -18.60 -6.69 3.69
C THR A 153 -17.59 -7.41 2.81
N PHE A 154 -17.60 -7.10 1.54
CA PHE A 154 -16.55 -7.43 0.59
C PHE A 154 -15.73 -6.18 0.32
N GLN A 155 -14.41 -6.30 0.25
CA GLN A 155 -13.51 -5.20 -0.04
C GLN A 155 -12.30 -5.71 -0.81
N THR A 156 -11.88 -4.94 -1.80
CA THR A 156 -10.69 -5.20 -2.60
C THR A 156 -10.07 -3.88 -3.03
N GLU A 157 -8.75 -3.87 -3.12
CA GLU A 157 -7.98 -2.81 -3.76
C GLU A 157 -6.88 -3.43 -4.61
N MET A 158 -6.66 -2.85 -5.78
CA MET A 158 -5.61 -3.21 -6.73
C MET A 158 -4.70 -2.00 -6.91
N PHE A 159 -3.40 -2.24 -6.87
CA PHE A 159 -2.33 -1.27 -7.01
C PHE A 159 -1.52 -1.61 -8.26
N TYR A 160 -1.14 -0.59 -9.00
CA TYR A 160 -0.17 -0.67 -10.07
C TYR A 160 0.80 0.51 -9.94
N ARG A 161 2.09 0.22 -9.89
CA ARG A 161 3.15 1.21 -9.79
C ARG A 161 4.09 1.05 -10.96
N ASP A 162 4.46 2.18 -11.55
CA ASP A 162 5.47 2.33 -12.60
C ASP A 162 6.54 3.28 -12.06
N GLU A 163 7.79 2.85 -12.07
CA GLU A 163 8.94 3.62 -11.57
C GLU A 163 10.11 3.53 -12.53
N ASP A 164 10.69 4.67 -12.88
CA ASP A 164 11.92 4.71 -13.65
C ASP A 164 12.91 5.73 -13.10
N GLY A 165 14.20 5.40 -13.15
CA GLY A 165 15.27 6.31 -12.73
C GLY A 165 16.54 5.65 -12.21
N PRO A 166 17.56 6.46 -11.88
CA PRO A 166 18.81 5.99 -11.35
C PRO A 166 18.71 5.49 -9.90
N VAL A 167 19.41 4.38 -9.64
CA VAL A 167 19.67 3.84 -8.31
C VAL A 167 21.16 3.97 -8.02
N LYS A 168 21.50 4.41 -6.82
CA LYS A 168 22.84 4.38 -6.25
C LYS A 168 22.88 3.27 -5.22
N PHE A 169 23.80 2.35 -5.38
CA PHE A 169 24.10 1.32 -4.40
C PHE A 169 25.45 1.60 -3.76
N SER A 170 25.53 1.50 -2.45
CA SER A 170 26.77 1.76 -1.69
C SER A 170 26.97 0.63 -0.68
N GLU A 171 28.21 0.11 -0.59
CA GLU A 171 28.61 -0.89 0.37
C GLU A 171 30.12 -0.81 0.60
N ASP A 172 30.58 -0.93 1.85
CA ASP A 172 31.98 -0.91 2.26
C ASP A 172 32.81 0.27 1.70
N GLY A 173 32.17 1.40 1.42
CA GLY A 173 32.81 2.60 0.86
C GLY A 173 32.93 2.61 -0.67
N GLU A 174 32.47 1.56 -1.35
CA GLU A 174 32.33 1.51 -2.80
C GLU A 174 30.93 1.98 -3.22
N GLN A 175 30.77 2.46 -4.46
CA GLN A 175 29.48 2.95 -4.96
C GLN A 175 29.29 2.50 -6.40
N ALA A 176 28.18 1.78 -6.64
CA ALA A 176 27.70 1.44 -7.98
C ALA A 176 26.53 2.33 -8.40
N ARG A 177 26.30 2.41 -9.69
CA ARG A 177 25.14 3.09 -10.28
C ARG A 177 24.40 2.13 -11.19
N LEU A 178 23.08 2.12 -11.01
CA LEU A 178 22.19 1.31 -11.79
C LEU A 178 21.11 2.21 -12.42
N ASP A 179 20.54 1.73 -13.48
CA ASP A 179 19.37 2.29 -14.14
C ASP A 179 18.23 1.31 -13.92
N TYR A 180 17.13 1.78 -13.37
CA TYR A 180 16.00 0.97 -12.92
C TYR A 180 14.74 1.37 -13.66
N ASP A 181 14.00 0.37 -14.12
CA ASP A 181 12.70 0.47 -14.77
C ASP A 181 11.85 -0.68 -14.22
N GLY A 182 10.81 -0.39 -13.48
CA GLY A 182 10.04 -1.40 -12.75
C GLY A 182 8.55 -1.19 -12.76
N GLU A 183 7.80 -2.23 -13.16
CA GLU A 183 6.36 -2.32 -13.07
C GLU A 183 5.96 -3.26 -11.93
N GLN A 184 5.15 -2.79 -11.01
CA GLN A 184 4.75 -3.60 -9.85
C GLN A 184 3.23 -3.59 -9.67
N MET A 185 2.70 -4.74 -9.33
CA MET A 185 1.28 -4.93 -9.04
C MET A 185 1.04 -5.45 -7.64
N GLY A 186 -0.08 -5.06 -7.05
CA GLY A 186 -0.51 -5.57 -5.76
C GLY A 186 -2.01 -5.64 -5.68
N LEU A 187 -2.50 -6.67 -5.00
CA LEU A 187 -3.92 -6.88 -4.79
C LEU A 187 -4.16 -7.40 -3.38
N TYR A 188 -5.22 -6.94 -2.76
CA TYR A 188 -5.84 -7.70 -1.69
C TYR A 188 -7.34 -7.84 -1.90
N VAL A 189 -7.88 -8.95 -1.44
CA VAL A 189 -9.31 -9.22 -1.42
C VAL A 189 -9.68 -9.70 -0.03
N GLN A 190 -10.69 -9.08 0.59
CA GLN A 190 -11.15 -9.50 1.91
C GLN A 190 -12.67 -9.58 2.01
N GLY A 191 -13.12 -10.53 2.83
CA GLY A 191 -14.50 -10.73 3.18
C GLY A 191 -14.69 -10.75 4.70
N ILE A 192 -15.67 -10.02 5.19
CA ILE A 192 -16.01 -9.92 6.60
C ILE A 192 -17.48 -10.32 6.78
N TYR A 193 -17.73 -11.40 7.49
CA TYR A 193 -19.10 -11.90 7.71
C TYR A 193 -19.45 -11.94 9.20
N GLN A 194 -20.42 -11.13 9.60
CA GLN A 194 -21.07 -11.28 10.90
C GLN A 194 -22.20 -12.29 10.76
N PHE A 195 -22.00 -13.51 11.24
CA PHE A 195 -23.01 -14.58 11.16
C PHE A 195 -23.97 -14.62 12.33
N ARG A 196 -23.60 -13.98 13.45
CA ARG A 196 -24.42 -13.76 14.65
C ARG A 196 -24.07 -12.43 15.30
N PRO A 197 -24.94 -11.83 16.11
CA PRO A 197 -24.54 -10.76 16.99
C PRO A 197 -23.31 -11.18 17.77
N GLN A 198 -22.32 -10.31 17.91
CA GLN A 198 -21.05 -10.53 18.60
C GLN A 198 -20.01 -11.44 17.89
N TRP A 199 -20.35 -12.20 16.84
CA TRP A 199 -19.43 -13.10 16.18
C TRP A 199 -19.18 -12.71 14.71
N ARG A 200 -17.90 -12.55 14.34
CA ARG A 200 -17.46 -12.28 12.97
C ARG A 200 -16.35 -13.23 12.56
N ILE A 201 -16.42 -13.68 11.33
CA ILE A 201 -15.32 -14.37 10.65
C ILE A 201 -14.82 -13.51 9.51
N ARG A 202 -13.51 -13.49 9.27
CA ARG A 202 -12.88 -12.74 8.20
C ARG A 202 -11.87 -13.59 7.46
N ALA A 203 -11.78 -13.36 6.17
CA ALA A 203 -10.73 -13.93 5.32
C ALA A 203 -10.14 -12.82 4.45
N ARG A 204 -8.82 -12.83 4.25
CA ARG A 204 -8.11 -11.97 3.32
C ARG A 204 -7.08 -12.76 2.56
N TYR A 205 -6.97 -12.47 1.28
CA TYR A 205 -5.90 -12.89 0.39
C TYR A 205 -5.15 -11.65 -0.07
N ASP A 206 -3.83 -11.69 0.01
CA ASP A 206 -2.89 -10.68 -0.45
C ASP A 206 -1.98 -11.30 -1.51
N TRP A 207 -1.66 -10.53 -2.56
CA TRP A 207 -0.76 -10.91 -3.64
C TRP A 207 0.01 -9.71 -4.14
N LEU A 208 1.29 -9.92 -4.45
CA LEU A 208 2.16 -8.96 -5.11
C LEU A 208 2.83 -9.62 -6.31
N ASP A 209 3.25 -8.79 -7.26
CA ASP A 209 3.99 -9.15 -8.46
C ASP A 209 4.91 -7.98 -8.83
N ALA A 210 6.07 -8.28 -9.38
CA ALA A 210 7.02 -7.30 -9.85
C ALA A 210 7.63 -7.77 -11.19
N ASP A 211 7.82 -6.82 -12.10
CA ASP A 211 8.60 -6.97 -13.34
C ASP A 211 9.61 -5.83 -13.34
N ASN A 212 10.78 -6.10 -12.79
CA ASN A 212 11.84 -5.13 -12.61
C ASN A 212 12.97 -5.38 -13.60
N ASN A 213 13.42 -4.32 -14.25
CA ASN A 213 14.57 -4.35 -15.15
C ASN A 213 15.67 -3.43 -14.59
N VAL A 214 16.78 -4.04 -14.18
CA VAL A 214 17.92 -3.35 -13.59
C VAL A 214 19.12 -3.46 -14.50
N ARG A 215 19.76 -2.34 -14.77
CA ARG A 215 20.98 -2.30 -15.58
C ARG A 215 22.09 -1.56 -14.86
N ILE A 216 23.22 -2.21 -14.65
CA ILE A 216 24.40 -1.55 -14.10
C ILE A 216 24.99 -0.59 -15.14
N THR A 217 25.13 0.68 -14.77
CA THR A 217 25.74 1.73 -15.60
C THR A 217 27.17 2.04 -15.18
N ASP A 218 27.49 1.83 -13.90
CA ASP A 218 28.85 1.99 -13.37
C ASP A 218 29.01 1.06 -12.15
N LEU A 219 30.00 0.20 -12.19
CA LEU A 219 30.35 -0.72 -11.09
C LEU A 219 31.12 -0.03 -9.95
N GLY A 220 31.65 1.17 -10.18
CA GLY A 220 32.43 1.87 -9.16
C GLY A 220 33.72 1.09 -8.79
N GLY A 221 33.74 0.47 -7.62
CA GLY A 221 34.85 -0.36 -7.15
C GLY A 221 34.51 -1.85 -7.08
N PHE A 222 33.24 -2.23 -7.25
CA PHE A 222 32.77 -3.61 -7.15
C PHE A 222 33.38 -4.49 -8.25
N LEU A 223 33.74 -5.73 -7.88
CA LEU A 223 34.34 -6.70 -8.80
C LEU A 223 33.29 -7.65 -9.40
N ASP A 224 32.16 -7.88 -8.69
CA ASP A 224 31.12 -8.80 -9.11
C ASP A 224 29.82 -8.05 -9.43
N PRO A 225 29.39 -8.03 -10.71
CA PRO A 225 28.11 -7.42 -11.09
C PRO A 225 26.88 -8.12 -10.49
N ASP A 226 26.95 -9.45 -10.31
CA ASP A 226 25.82 -10.23 -9.81
C ASP A 226 25.56 -9.92 -8.32
N GLU A 227 26.63 -9.69 -7.54
CA GLU A 227 26.57 -9.22 -6.15
C GLU A 227 25.86 -7.85 -6.05
N VAL A 228 26.20 -6.90 -6.93
CA VAL A 228 25.59 -5.58 -6.96
C VAL A 228 24.10 -5.65 -7.29
N LEU A 229 23.67 -6.52 -8.20
CA LEU A 229 22.26 -6.70 -8.54
C LEU A 229 21.48 -7.29 -7.37
N GLU A 230 21.96 -8.40 -6.79
CA GLU A 230 21.29 -9.11 -5.70
C GLU A 230 21.16 -8.22 -4.44
N GLU A 231 22.25 -7.56 -4.04
CA GLU A 231 22.26 -6.75 -2.82
C GLU A 231 21.64 -5.37 -2.99
N SER A 232 21.49 -4.87 -4.22
CA SER A 232 20.76 -3.63 -4.47
C SER A 232 19.29 -3.68 -4.03
N GLY A 233 18.69 -4.88 -4.04
CA GLY A 233 17.29 -5.11 -3.67
C GLY A 233 16.29 -4.58 -4.71
N PHE A 234 16.75 -4.28 -5.93
CA PHE A 234 15.90 -3.85 -7.05
C PHE A 234 15.72 -4.92 -8.10
N ASP A 235 16.53 -5.98 -8.07
CA ASP A 235 16.38 -7.11 -9.00
C ASP A 235 15.10 -7.90 -8.71
N ASP A 236 14.53 -8.48 -9.75
CA ASP A 236 13.38 -9.36 -9.66
C ASP A 236 13.85 -10.81 -9.51
N ASP A 237 13.62 -11.40 -8.35
CA ASP A 237 13.90 -12.82 -8.08
C ASP A 237 12.82 -13.78 -8.62
N GLY A 238 11.77 -13.25 -9.28
CA GLY A 238 10.65 -14.00 -9.83
C GLY A 238 9.71 -14.55 -8.76
N HIS A 239 9.84 -14.10 -7.51
CA HIS A 239 8.96 -14.49 -6.42
C HIS A 239 7.72 -13.60 -6.34
N ASN A 240 6.54 -14.22 -6.30
CA ASN A 240 5.27 -13.52 -6.13
C ASN A 240 4.78 -13.63 -4.68
N PRO A 241 5.03 -12.61 -3.83
CA PRO A 241 4.63 -12.62 -2.44
C PRO A 241 3.13 -12.83 -2.24
N GLN A 242 2.74 -13.80 -1.41
CA GLN A 242 1.34 -14.11 -1.12
C GLN A 242 1.11 -14.27 0.37
N ARG A 243 -0.11 -13.94 0.82
CA ARG A 243 -0.52 -14.18 2.20
C ARG A 243 -2.01 -14.48 2.30
N TYR A 244 -2.33 -15.51 3.08
CA TYR A 244 -3.69 -15.90 3.44
C TYR A 244 -3.91 -15.60 4.92
N SER A 245 -4.95 -14.84 5.23
CA SER A 245 -5.29 -14.45 6.61
C SER A 245 -6.70 -14.89 6.95
N LEU A 246 -6.86 -15.53 8.11
CA LEU A 246 -8.16 -15.87 8.68
C LEU A 246 -8.26 -15.26 10.08
N MET A 247 -9.44 -14.71 10.41
CA MET A 247 -9.66 -14.13 11.73
C MET A 247 -11.06 -14.46 12.24
N LEU A 248 -11.13 -14.76 13.53
CA LEU A 248 -12.38 -14.90 14.26
C LEU A 248 -12.44 -13.83 15.36
N ASP A 249 -13.54 -13.09 15.40
CA ASP A 249 -13.83 -12.10 16.44
C ASP A 249 -15.01 -12.55 17.30
N TRP A 250 -14.88 -12.33 18.59
CA TRP A 250 -15.97 -12.39 19.54
C TRP A 250 -16.01 -11.11 20.37
N SER A 251 -17.13 -10.41 20.32
CA SER A 251 -17.38 -9.16 21.04
C SER A 251 -18.56 -9.34 22.01
N PRO A 252 -18.33 -9.88 23.22
CA PRO A 252 -19.41 -10.15 24.18
C PRO A 252 -20.10 -8.87 24.69
N SER A 253 -19.42 -7.74 24.63
CA SER A 253 -19.97 -6.42 24.98
C SER A 253 -19.37 -5.33 24.10
N GLU A 254 -19.88 -4.11 24.20
CA GLU A 254 -19.34 -2.91 23.52
C GLU A 254 -17.89 -2.59 23.94
N PHE A 255 -17.49 -3.01 25.14
CA PHE A 255 -16.18 -2.70 25.73
C PHE A 255 -15.19 -3.86 25.64
N SER A 256 -15.59 -5.03 25.12
CA SER A 256 -14.78 -6.23 25.11
C SER A 256 -14.73 -6.86 23.73
N ARG A 257 -13.54 -7.14 23.23
CA ARG A 257 -13.32 -7.80 21.95
C ARG A 257 -12.16 -8.77 22.04
N LEU A 258 -12.40 -10.03 21.71
CA LEU A 258 -11.39 -11.05 21.54
C LEU A 258 -11.21 -11.35 20.06
N ARG A 259 -9.96 -11.39 19.59
CA ARG A 259 -9.59 -11.67 18.20
C ARG A 259 -8.56 -12.79 18.18
N ALA A 260 -8.79 -13.78 17.33
CA ALA A 260 -7.80 -14.77 16.94
C ALA A 260 -7.55 -14.64 15.44
N GLN A 261 -6.31 -14.37 15.04
CA GLN A 261 -5.89 -14.26 13.64
C GLN A 261 -4.80 -15.28 13.36
N TYR A 262 -4.91 -15.96 12.23
CA TYR A 262 -3.92 -16.86 11.67
C TYR A 262 -3.51 -16.33 10.29
N ASN A 263 -2.22 -16.22 10.05
CA ASN A 263 -1.66 -15.88 8.75
C ASN A 263 -0.79 -17.04 8.27
N ARG A 264 -0.99 -17.45 7.02
CA ARG A 264 -0.02 -18.19 6.24
C ARG A 264 0.64 -17.18 5.32
N ASP A 265 1.88 -16.85 5.63
CA ASP A 265 2.65 -15.80 4.99
C ASP A 265 3.73 -16.44 4.11
N GLU A 266 3.58 -16.28 2.81
CA GLU A 266 4.50 -16.70 1.76
C GLU A 266 5.06 -15.45 1.06
N SER A 267 5.24 -14.35 1.82
CA SER A 267 5.73 -13.07 1.29
C SER A 267 7.25 -12.97 1.21
N ARG A 268 7.97 -13.98 1.72
CA ARG A 268 9.42 -14.09 1.58
C ARG A 268 9.74 -15.30 0.73
N PRO A 269 10.77 -15.25 -0.11
CA PRO A 269 11.34 -16.46 -0.70
C PRO A 269 11.64 -17.46 0.43
N ASP A 270 11.39 -18.75 0.21
CA ASP A 270 11.82 -19.76 1.15
C ASP A 270 13.33 -19.67 1.31
N ASP A 271 13.79 -19.23 2.49
CA ASP A 271 15.18 -19.37 2.86
C ASP A 271 15.52 -20.85 2.72
N THR A 272 16.21 -21.21 1.66
CA THR A 272 16.81 -22.53 1.53
C THR A 272 17.79 -22.64 2.67
N ASP A 273 17.42 -23.40 3.71
CA ASP A 273 18.28 -23.80 4.81
C ASP A 273 19.64 -24.26 4.28
N HIS A 274 20.66 -23.49 4.60
CA HIS A 274 22.06 -23.91 4.51
C HIS A 274 22.72 -23.88 5.88
#